data_0ff9177565bf08fb47abe3974ed35dfd
#
_entry.id   0ff9177565bf08fb47abe3974ed35dfd
#
_cell.length_a   1.000
_cell.length_b   1.000
_cell.length_c   1.000
_cell.angle_alpha   90.00
_cell.angle_beta   90.00
_cell.angle_gamma   90.00
#
_symmetry.space_group_name_H-M   'P 1'
#
loop_
_entity.id
_entity.type
_entity.pdbx_description
1 polymer ?
#
loop_
_entity_poly.entity_id
_entity_poly.type
_entity_poly.pdbx_seq_one_letter_code
_entity_poly.pdbx_strand_id
1 'polypeptide(L)'
;MNSKHPLILSLVVSTLTMGSITQIQAATDDVTVYSSRKEHLIQPLFEQFTKQTGIEVNYLTGSGGDLIERLKLEGANTPADMFMTVDAGDLWYAGTQDIFQPIVTDVLESNIPSYLRDPNGLWTGLSVRARTIVYSTDRVSESDLSTYGDLASSKWNKKLCLRTSKKIYTKSLVASIIHNKGVEDAAEIIDGWVNNLAAVPNAKDSHVMDAILAGQCDVGLVNTYYFGRLIEKNPEAPLKLFWANQETSGVHVNVSGAGITKNASNPSGATQLLEWLSSAEAQAIYGSLNKEYPANQNIDSDDIVSSWGNFKQDQMNLSIAGELQADAVKLMQRLGYK
;
A
#
# COMPACT_ATOMS: atom_id res chain seq x y z
N MET A 1 -12.77 92.32 50.29
CA MET A 1 -11.44 92.01 49.74
C MET A 1 -11.47 90.57 49.31
N ASN A 2 -11.65 90.31 48.00
CA ASN A 2 -11.95 89.00 47.43
C ASN A 2 -10.62 88.31 46.93
N SER A 3 -10.28 87.23 47.51
CA SER A 3 -9.20 86.39 47.03
C SER A 3 -9.80 85.21 46.24
N LYS A 4 -9.57 85.21 44.90
CA LYS A 4 -9.95 84.04 44.03
C LYS A 4 -8.76 83.12 43.89
N HIS A 5 -8.93 81.87 44.24
CA HIS A 5 -7.99 80.76 43.95
C HIS A 5 -8.45 80.04 42.68
N PRO A 6 -7.60 79.78 41.70
CA PRO A 6 -7.96 78.94 40.57
C PRO A 6 -7.78 77.43 40.90
N LEU A 7 -8.81 76.65 40.59
CA LEU A 7 -8.74 75.18 40.59
C LEU A 7 -7.91 74.71 39.39
N ILE A 8 -6.85 73.96 39.66
CA ILE A 8 -6.10 73.25 38.64
C ILE A 8 -6.74 71.86 38.52
N LEU A 9 -7.33 71.60 37.35
CA LEU A 9 -7.91 70.27 36.98
C LEU A 9 -6.80 69.43 36.37
N SER A 10 -6.27 68.45 37.13
CA SER A 10 -5.31 67.46 36.62
C SER A 10 -6.02 66.40 35.82
N LEU A 11 -5.79 66.37 34.50
CA LEU A 11 -6.26 65.34 33.60
C LEU A 11 -5.29 64.14 33.66
N VAL A 12 -5.70 63.05 34.31
CA VAL A 12 -4.96 61.78 34.29
C VAL A 12 -5.30 60.99 33.00
N VAL A 13 -4.38 60.98 32.04
CA VAL A 13 -4.46 60.18 30.83
C VAL A 13 -3.98 58.76 31.17
N SER A 14 -4.91 57.85 31.36
CA SER A 14 -4.60 56.40 31.48
C SER A 14 -4.35 55.81 30.12
N THR A 15 -3.09 55.56 29.78
CA THR A 15 -2.68 54.79 28.61
C THR A 15 -2.96 53.30 28.85
N LEU A 16 -4.04 52.78 28.26
CA LEU A 16 -4.26 51.30 28.15
C LEU A 16 -3.26 50.75 27.13
N THR A 17 -2.22 50.13 27.61
CA THR A 17 -1.39 49.21 26.80
C THR A 17 -2.17 47.93 26.49
N MET A 18 -2.77 47.83 25.29
CA MET A 18 -3.26 46.56 24.75
C MET A 18 -2.05 45.65 24.52
N GLY A 19 -1.76 44.78 25.46
CA GLY A 19 -0.86 43.66 25.25
C GLY A 19 -1.47 42.69 24.22
N SER A 20 -0.88 42.64 23.04
CA SER A 20 -1.18 41.61 22.05
C SER A 20 -0.84 40.23 22.67
N ILE A 21 -1.82 39.46 23.09
CA ILE A 21 -1.67 38.07 23.45
C ILE A 21 -1.42 37.35 22.11
N THR A 22 -0.17 37.16 21.75
CA THR A 22 0.19 36.18 20.72
C THR A 22 -0.20 34.82 21.29
N GLN A 23 -1.30 34.25 20.83
CA GLN A 23 -1.59 32.85 21.04
C GLN A 23 -0.45 32.09 20.36
N ILE A 24 0.50 31.61 21.14
CA ILE A 24 1.37 30.53 20.73
C ILE A 24 0.43 29.33 20.62
N GLN A 25 0.00 29.04 19.39
CA GLN A 25 -0.64 27.79 19.06
C GLN A 25 0.43 26.74 19.35
N ALA A 26 0.28 26.00 20.46
CA ALA A 26 1.12 24.85 20.73
C ALA A 26 0.99 23.96 19.49
N ALA A 27 2.12 23.65 18.85
CA ALA A 27 2.14 22.64 17.82
C ALA A 27 1.54 21.40 18.47
N THR A 28 0.46 20.87 17.90
CA THR A 28 -0.12 19.61 18.38
C THR A 28 0.95 18.56 18.11
N ASP A 29 1.35 17.82 19.16
CA ASP A 29 2.29 16.71 19.02
C ASP A 29 1.65 15.55 18.22
N ASP A 30 0.40 15.68 17.82
CA ASP A 30 -0.39 14.69 17.09
C ASP A 30 0.07 14.55 15.63
N VAL A 31 -0.10 13.35 15.09
CA VAL A 31 0.12 13.04 13.67
C VAL A 31 -1.22 12.68 13.03
N THR A 32 -1.56 13.32 11.91
CA THR A 32 -2.77 13.00 11.14
C THR A 32 -2.44 12.15 9.92
N VAL A 33 -3.04 10.96 9.81
CA VAL A 33 -2.81 10.00 8.72
C VAL A 33 -4.06 9.85 7.85
N TYR A 34 -3.93 10.09 6.54
CA TYR A 34 -4.94 9.66 5.57
C TYR A 34 -4.56 8.27 5.05
N SER A 35 -5.46 7.29 5.18
CA SER A 35 -5.14 5.89 4.90
C SER A 35 -6.18 5.19 4.03
N SER A 36 -5.71 4.49 3.00
CA SER A 36 -6.57 3.57 2.24
C SER A 36 -6.61 2.14 2.82
N ARG A 37 -5.89 1.89 3.90
CA ARG A 37 -6.03 0.63 4.66
C ARG A 37 -7.30 0.67 5.50
N LYS A 38 -7.84 -0.51 5.75
CA LYS A 38 -9.01 -0.64 6.64
C LYS A 38 -8.61 -0.34 8.07
N GLU A 39 -9.47 0.31 8.81
CA GLU A 39 -9.28 0.76 10.19
C GLU A 39 -8.72 -0.35 11.09
N HIS A 40 -9.34 -1.53 11.13
CA HIS A 40 -8.91 -2.65 11.97
C HIS A 40 -7.49 -3.18 11.66
N LEU A 41 -6.86 -2.74 10.56
CA LEU A 41 -5.49 -3.09 10.18
C LEU A 41 -4.46 -1.99 10.52
N ILE A 42 -4.91 -0.80 10.90
CA ILE A 42 -4.02 0.32 11.25
C ILE A 42 -4.17 0.77 12.69
N GLN A 43 -5.39 0.70 13.24
CA GLN A 43 -5.68 1.14 14.60
C GLN A 43 -4.75 0.47 15.64
N PRO A 44 -4.52 -0.86 15.65
CA PRO A 44 -3.63 -1.47 16.64
C PRO A 44 -2.18 -0.98 16.55
N LEU A 45 -1.72 -0.63 15.33
CA LEU A 45 -0.39 -0.06 15.11
C LEU A 45 -0.29 1.34 15.70
N PHE A 46 -1.26 2.19 15.43
CA PHE A 46 -1.28 3.56 15.90
C PHE A 46 -1.44 3.65 17.42
N GLU A 47 -2.30 2.82 18.01
CA GLU A 47 -2.45 2.70 19.46
C GLU A 47 -1.13 2.28 20.13
N GLN A 48 -0.40 1.32 19.54
CA GLN A 48 0.89 0.88 20.07
C GLN A 48 1.96 1.96 19.95
N PHE A 49 2.03 2.66 18.83
CA PHE A 49 2.91 3.82 18.65
C PHE A 49 2.63 4.92 19.68
N THR A 50 1.36 5.32 19.83
CA THR A 50 0.95 6.33 20.82
C THR A 50 1.33 5.91 22.24
N LYS A 51 1.11 4.64 22.60
CA LYS A 51 1.48 4.12 23.92
C LYS A 51 2.97 4.22 24.21
N GLN A 52 3.82 4.07 23.17
CA GLN A 52 5.29 4.10 23.36
C GLN A 52 5.86 5.51 23.32
N THR A 53 5.31 6.37 22.50
CA THR A 53 5.91 7.69 22.21
C THR A 53 5.16 8.84 22.89
N GLY A 54 3.90 8.65 23.26
CA GLY A 54 3.00 9.71 23.70
C GLY A 54 2.44 10.57 22.55
N ILE A 55 2.84 10.33 21.30
CA ILE A 55 2.33 11.05 20.12
C ILE A 55 1.01 10.41 19.72
N GLU A 56 -0.07 11.18 19.70
CA GLU A 56 -1.37 10.70 19.25
C GLU A 56 -1.43 10.61 17.72
N VAL A 57 -2.11 9.59 17.20
CA VAL A 57 -2.30 9.41 15.76
C VAL A 57 -3.79 9.49 15.43
N ASN A 58 -4.16 10.60 14.82
CA ASN A 58 -5.48 10.79 14.21
C ASN A 58 -5.49 10.20 12.80
N TYR A 59 -6.60 9.60 12.37
CA TYR A 59 -6.63 9.05 11.01
C TYR A 59 -8.01 9.17 10.35
N LEU A 60 -7.95 9.30 9.02
CA LEU A 60 -9.11 9.24 8.13
C LEU A 60 -8.93 8.08 7.15
N THR A 61 -9.94 7.21 7.03
CA THR A 61 -9.91 6.11 6.07
C THR A 61 -10.79 6.40 4.84
N GLY A 62 -10.30 5.98 3.65
CA GLY A 62 -11.00 6.18 2.38
C GLY A 62 -10.43 5.33 1.25
N SER A 63 -10.90 5.50 0.01
CA SER A 63 -10.22 4.90 -1.14
C SER A 63 -8.94 5.68 -1.48
N GLY A 64 -7.90 5.00 -2.00
CA GLY A 64 -6.62 5.66 -2.33
C GLY A 64 -6.81 6.84 -3.27
N GLY A 65 -7.58 6.65 -4.35
CA GLY A 65 -7.85 7.71 -5.32
C GLY A 65 -8.60 8.91 -4.73
N ASP A 66 -9.64 8.67 -3.92
CA ASP A 66 -10.42 9.74 -3.29
C ASP A 66 -9.56 10.55 -2.30
N LEU A 67 -8.70 9.87 -1.54
CA LEU A 67 -7.79 10.52 -0.60
C LEU A 67 -6.71 11.34 -1.32
N ILE A 68 -6.19 10.87 -2.46
CA ILE A 68 -5.26 11.64 -3.29
C ILE A 68 -5.94 12.91 -3.82
N GLU A 69 -7.15 12.80 -4.38
CA GLU A 69 -7.89 13.98 -4.85
C GLU A 69 -8.21 14.94 -3.71
N ARG A 70 -8.53 14.42 -2.53
CA ARG A 70 -8.74 15.25 -1.34
C ARG A 70 -7.47 16.01 -0.94
N LEU A 71 -6.32 15.35 -0.87
CA LEU A 71 -5.03 15.98 -0.56
C LEU A 71 -4.68 17.07 -1.57
N LYS A 72 -4.96 16.86 -2.87
CA LYS A 72 -4.78 17.89 -3.92
C LYS A 72 -5.68 19.10 -3.70
N LEU A 73 -6.95 18.87 -3.35
CA LEU A 73 -7.91 19.96 -3.11
C LEU A 73 -7.58 20.74 -1.83
N GLU A 74 -7.16 20.09 -0.78
CA GLU A 74 -6.75 20.71 0.48
C GLU A 74 -5.44 21.51 0.32
N GLY A 75 -4.52 21.01 -0.51
CA GLY A 75 -3.25 21.66 -0.83
C GLY A 75 -2.45 22.04 0.42
N ALA A 76 -2.11 23.33 0.57
CA ALA A 76 -1.36 23.83 1.73
C ALA A 76 -2.15 23.82 3.05
N ASN A 77 -3.47 23.61 2.99
CA ASN A 77 -4.33 23.58 4.16
C ASN A 77 -4.69 22.15 4.59
N THR A 78 -4.06 21.13 4.01
CA THR A 78 -4.31 19.76 4.43
C THR A 78 -3.94 19.55 5.90
N PRO A 79 -4.81 18.89 6.70
CA PRO A 79 -4.45 18.49 8.05
C PRO A 79 -3.59 17.21 8.06
N ALA A 80 -3.44 16.53 6.92
CA ALA A 80 -2.75 15.26 6.86
C ALA A 80 -1.23 15.44 6.87
N ASP A 81 -0.55 14.83 7.82
CA ASP A 81 0.91 14.75 7.88
C ASP A 81 1.45 13.57 7.07
N MET A 82 0.65 12.51 6.93
CA MET A 82 1.04 11.28 6.23
C MET A 82 -0.09 10.77 5.35
N PHE A 83 0.24 10.29 4.15
CA PHE A 83 -0.66 9.49 3.33
C PHE A 83 -0.17 8.05 3.24
N MET A 84 -1.03 7.11 3.63
CA MET A 84 -0.78 5.67 3.62
C MET A 84 -1.72 4.97 2.65
N THR A 85 -1.21 4.12 1.77
CA THR A 85 -2.03 3.36 0.82
C THR A 85 -1.60 1.91 0.70
N VAL A 86 -2.45 1.12 0.05
CA VAL A 86 -2.27 -0.34 -0.11
C VAL A 86 -1.54 -0.71 -1.42
N ASP A 87 -1.04 0.25 -2.18
CA ASP A 87 -0.44 -0.05 -3.50
C ASP A 87 0.66 0.96 -3.87
N ALA A 88 1.78 0.46 -4.37
CA ALA A 88 2.90 1.30 -4.81
C ALA A 88 2.53 2.20 -6.00
N GLY A 89 1.59 1.78 -6.85
CA GLY A 89 1.10 2.63 -7.95
C GLY A 89 0.37 3.88 -7.46
N ASP A 90 -0.43 3.76 -6.39
CA ASP A 90 -1.07 4.91 -5.74
C ASP A 90 -0.03 5.82 -5.06
N LEU A 91 1.02 5.23 -4.42
CA LEU A 91 2.12 5.99 -3.84
C LEU A 91 2.89 6.76 -4.90
N TRP A 92 3.26 6.10 -5.98
CA TRP A 92 3.92 6.74 -7.12
C TRP A 92 3.08 7.87 -7.69
N TYR A 93 1.77 7.61 -7.92
CA TYR A 93 0.86 8.64 -8.42
C TYR A 93 0.78 9.85 -7.49
N ALA A 94 0.66 9.63 -6.17
CA ALA A 94 0.68 10.72 -5.19
C ALA A 94 2.00 11.53 -5.26
N GLY A 95 3.14 10.86 -5.45
CA GLY A 95 4.43 11.51 -5.68
C GLY A 95 4.43 12.41 -6.92
N THR A 96 3.87 11.93 -8.04
CA THR A 96 3.75 12.73 -9.28
C THR A 96 2.81 13.94 -9.16
N GLN A 97 1.92 13.93 -8.16
CA GLN A 97 1.01 15.04 -7.86
C GLN A 97 1.58 16.05 -6.84
N ASP A 98 2.89 15.98 -6.54
CA ASP A 98 3.58 16.86 -5.58
C ASP A 98 2.95 16.82 -4.16
N ILE A 99 2.39 15.67 -3.78
CA ILE A 99 1.76 15.46 -2.47
C ILE A 99 2.79 15.22 -1.38
N PHE A 100 3.91 14.59 -1.71
CA PHE A 100 4.93 14.18 -0.75
C PHE A 100 6.13 15.12 -0.69
N GLN A 101 6.79 15.13 0.45
CA GLN A 101 8.15 15.63 0.60
C GLN A 101 9.14 14.47 0.76
N PRO A 102 10.40 14.64 0.31
CA PRO A 102 11.42 13.60 0.50
C PRO A 102 11.72 13.34 1.97
N ILE A 103 11.74 12.07 2.36
CA ILE A 103 12.18 11.61 3.68
C ILE A 103 13.19 10.49 3.47
N VAL A 104 14.42 10.76 3.83
CA VAL A 104 15.53 9.80 3.80
C VAL A 104 16.15 9.78 5.19
N THR A 105 16.09 8.63 5.85
CA THR A 105 16.70 8.41 7.17
C THR A 105 17.46 7.10 7.17
N ASP A 106 18.55 7.03 7.96
CA ASP A 106 19.35 5.81 8.10
C ASP A 106 18.49 4.62 8.57
N VAL A 107 17.46 4.88 9.39
CA VAL A 107 16.53 3.86 9.89
C VAL A 107 15.73 3.24 8.74
N LEU A 108 15.11 4.08 7.91
CA LEU A 108 14.32 3.60 6.78
C LEU A 108 15.18 2.91 5.73
N GLU A 109 16.39 3.40 5.49
CA GLU A 109 17.32 2.80 4.54
C GLU A 109 17.85 1.45 5.01
N SER A 110 18.11 1.32 6.31
CA SER A 110 18.52 0.05 6.93
C SER A 110 17.41 -0.99 6.97
N ASN A 111 16.18 -0.56 7.24
CA ASN A 111 15.05 -1.46 7.46
C ASN A 111 14.38 -1.91 6.17
N ILE A 112 14.30 -1.04 5.16
CA ILE A 112 13.48 -1.28 3.96
C ILE A 112 14.36 -1.32 2.71
N PRO A 113 14.37 -2.41 1.95
CA PRO A 113 15.13 -2.53 0.71
C PRO A 113 14.80 -1.43 -0.30
N SER A 114 15.78 -1.00 -1.09
CA SER A 114 15.65 0.11 -2.04
C SER A 114 14.58 -0.12 -3.11
N TYR A 115 14.35 -1.37 -3.54
CA TYR A 115 13.29 -1.67 -4.53
C TYR A 115 11.87 -1.53 -3.97
N LEU A 116 11.70 -1.47 -2.65
CA LEU A 116 10.44 -1.22 -1.95
C LEU A 116 10.27 0.25 -1.52
N ARG A 117 11.17 1.14 -1.93
CA ARG A 117 11.15 2.58 -1.65
C ARG A 117 11.19 3.39 -2.93
N ASP A 118 10.65 4.60 -2.88
CA ASP A 118 10.80 5.57 -3.97
C ASP A 118 12.26 5.98 -4.13
N PRO A 119 12.81 6.04 -5.36
CA PRO A 119 14.20 6.44 -5.60
C PRO A 119 14.53 7.86 -5.12
N ASN A 120 13.53 8.75 -5.04
CA ASN A 120 13.67 10.13 -4.56
C ASN A 120 13.26 10.30 -3.08
N GLY A 121 12.99 9.20 -2.37
CA GLY A 121 12.61 9.22 -0.96
C GLY A 121 11.19 9.70 -0.67
N LEU A 122 10.30 9.77 -1.67
CA LEU A 122 8.94 10.30 -1.50
C LEU A 122 8.02 9.37 -0.69
N TRP A 123 8.28 8.06 -0.74
CA TRP A 123 7.50 7.06 -0.01
C TRP A 123 8.34 5.81 0.29
N THR A 124 7.88 5.02 1.26
CA THR A 124 8.48 3.74 1.64
C THR A 124 7.41 2.67 1.81
N GLY A 125 7.76 1.42 1.44
CA GLY A 125 6.95 0.24 1.72
C GLY A 125 6.98 -0.14 3.19
N LEU A 126 5.87 -0.64 3.71
CA LEU A 126 5.70 -1.01 5.11
C LEU A 126 5.24 -2.45 5.30
N SER A 127 4.58 -3.04 4.33
CA SER A 127 4.27 -4.48 4.30
C SER A 127 4.24 -4.97 2.86
N VAL A 128 4.58 -6.23 2.64
CA VAL A 128 4.70 -6.85 1.32
C VAL A 128 3.64 -7.92 1.13
N ARG A 129 3.05 -8.00 -0.06
CA ARG A 129 2.28 -9.14 -0.51
C ARG A 129 2.77 -9.59 -1.88
N ALA A 130 2.79 -10.88 -2.08
CA ALA A 130 2.98 -11.44 -3.41
C ALA A 130 1.62 -11.60 -4.11
N ARG A 131 1.61 -11.46 -5.43
CA ARG A 131 0.49 -11.87 -6.27
C ARG A 131 0.94 -13.05 -7.11
N THR A 132 0.48 -14.24 -6.76
CA THR A 132 1.00 -15.47 -7.33
C THR A 132 -0.12 -16.44 -7.74
N ILE A 133 0.27 -17.59 -8.26
CA ILE A 133 -0.66 -18.63 -8.68
C ILE A 133 -1.24 -19.32 -7.45
N VAL A 134 -2.56 -19.49 -7.41
CA VAL A 134 -3.26 -20.41 -6.53
C VAL A 134 -3.85 -21.54 -7.37
N TYR A 135 -3.78 -22.77 -6.90
CA TYR A 135 -4.24 -23.93 -7.65
C TYR A 135 -4.93 -24.98 -6.78
N SER A 136 -5.79 -25.79 -7.41
CA SER A 136 -6.42 -26.94 -6.78
C SER A 136 -5.43 -28.10 -6.67
N THR A 137 -5.17 -28.57 -5.46
CA THR A 137 -4.30 -29.75 -5.23
C THR A 137 -4.90 -31.07 -5.71
N ASP A 138 -6.23 -31.11 -5.91
CA ASP A 138 -6.94 -32.30 -6.39
C ASP A 138 -6.87 -32.48 -7.92
N ARG A 139 -6.62 -31.37 -8.68
CA ARG A 139 -6.75 -31.35 -10.13
C ARG A 139 -5.50 -30.91 -10.87
N VAL A 140 -4.52 -30.31 -10.17
CA VAL A 140 -3.30 -29.77 -10.76
C VAL A 140 -2.09 -30.28 -9.99
N SER A 141 -1.11 -30.82 -10.69
CA SER A 141 0.21 -31.13 -10.10
C SER A 141 1.06 -29.84 -10.08
N GLU A 142 1.85 -29.67 -9.03
CA GLU A 142 2.80 -28.56 -8.92
C GLU A 142 3.77 -28.51 -10.13
N SER A 143 4.14 -29.68 -10.66
CA SER A 143 4.99 -29.80 -11.87
C SER A 143 4.34 -29.28 -13.15
N ASP A 144 3.04 -29.04 -13.17
CA ASP A 144 2.33 -28.43 -14.31
C ASP A 144 2.47 -26.91 -14.34
N LEU A 145 2.99 -26.30 -13.26
CA LEU A 145 3.07 -24.86 -13.07
C LEU A 145 4.51 -24.36 -13.24
N SER A 146 4.70 -23.15 -13.74
CA SER A 146 6.04 -22.54 -13.88
C SER A 146 6.03 -21.03 -13.79
N THR A 147 5.49 -20.32 -14.75
CA THR A 147 5.55 -18.86 -14.86
C THR A 147 4.15 -18.25 -15.04
N TYR A 148 4.05 -16.92 -14.89
CA TYR A 148 2.82 -16.20 -15.30
C TYR A 148 2.53 -16.40 -16.78
N GLY A 149 3.58 -16.44 -17.63
CA GLY A 149 3.45 -16.67 -19.07
C GLY A 149 2.92 -18.07 -19.41
N ASP A 150 3.26 -19.07 -18.61
CA ASP A 150 2.78 -20.43 -18.81
C ASP A 150 1.25 -20.57 -18.67
N LEU A 151 0.60 -19.69 -17.90
CA LEU A 151 -0.87 -19.63 -17.82
C LEU A 151 -1.54 -19.23 -19.15
N ALA A 152 -0.78 -18.73 -20.12
CA ALA A 152 -1.25 -18.48 -21.49
C ALA A 152 -1.29 -19.76 -22.35
N SER A 153 -0.63 -20.83 -21.92
CA SER A 153 -0.60 -22.12 -22.66
C SER A 153 -2.01 -22.73 -22.76
N SER A 154 -2.28 -23.39 -23.88
CA SER A 154 -3.56 -24.04 -24.17
C SER A 154 -3.95 -25.17 -23.18
N LYS A 155 -3.01 -25.70 -22.39
CA LYS A 155 -3.29 -26.65 -21.31
C LYS A 155 -4.24 -26.07 -20.23
N TRP A 156 -4.29 -24.75 -20.12
CA TRP A 156 -5.15 -24.02 -19.20
C TRP A 156 -6.46 -23.54 -19.81
N ASN A 157 -6.79 -23.96 -21.03
CA ASN A 157 -8.04 -23.57 -21.71
C ASN A 157 -9.27 -23.88 -20.83
N LYS A 158 -10.06 -22.84 -20.51
CA LYS A 158 -11.21 -22.88 -19.59
C LYS A 158 -10.90 -23.41 -18.19
N LYS A 159 -9.65 -23.22 -17.72
CA LYS A 159 -9.22 -23.63 -16.38
C LYS A 159 -8.70 -22.47 -15.54
N LEU A 160 -8.60 -21.27 -16.10
CA LEU A 160 -8.04 -20.09 -15.44
C LEU A 160 -9.15 -19.19 -14.90
N CYS A 161 -9.07 -18.81 -13.62
CA CYS A 161 -9.89 -17.78 -13.01
C CYS A 161 -9.04 -16.58 -12.61
N LEU A 162 -9.45 -15.40 -13.00
CA LEU A 162 -8.73 -14.15 -12.72
C LEU A 162 -9.62 -13.12 -12.03
N ARG A 163 -8.96 -12.17 -11.38
CA ARG A 163 -9.61 -10.96 -10.90
C ARG A 163 -9.75 -9.94 -12.02
N THR A 164 -10.78 -9.10 -11.95
CA THR A 164 -11.03 -8.02 -12.93
C THR A 164 -9.81 -7.09 -13.12
N SER A 165 -9.59 -6.69 -14.37
CA SER A 165 -8.55 -5.72 -14.78
C SER A 165 -8.70 -4.34 -14.12
N LYS A 166 -9.91 -4.01 -13.60
CA LYS A 166 -10.20 -2.73 -12.95
C LYS A 166 -9.48 -2.54 -11.61
N LYS A 167 -9.00 -3.64 -10.99
CA LYS A 167 -8.33 -3.56 -9.69
C LYS A 167 -6.85 -3.24 -9.84
N ILE A 168 -6.39 -2.38 -8.93
CA ILE A 168 -5.00 -1.93 -8.88
C ILE A 168 -4.01 -3.11 -8.88
N TYR A 169 -4.29 -4.18 -8.14
CA TYR A 169 -3.41 -5.37 -8.04
C TYR A 169 -3.20 -6.09 -9.39
N THR A 170 -4.22 -6.12 -10.26
CA THR A 170 -4.10 -6.67 -11.60
C THR A 170 -3.28 -5.74 -12.50
N LYS A 171 -3.50 -4.43 -12.38
CA LYS A 171 -2.73 -3.42 -13.13
C LYS A 171 -1.26 -3.47 -12.80
N SER A 172 -0.90 -3.56 -11.51
CA SER A 172 0.49 -3.64 -11.05
C SER A 172 1.18 -4.93 -11.52
N LEU A 173 0.49 -6.08 -11.49
CA LEU A 173 1.04 -7.32 -12.05
C LEU A 173 1.29 -7.21 -13.55
N VAL A 174 0.35 -6.66 -14.32
CA VAL A 174 0.52 -6.50 -15.77
C VAL A 174 1.63 -5.50 -16.08
N ALA A 175 1.77 -4.42 -15.31
CA ALA A 175 2.88 -3.49 -15.41
C ALA A 175 4.23 -4.18 -15.15
N SER A 176 4.34 -5.07 -14.16
CA SER A 176 5.53 -5.88 -13.90
C SER A 176 5.84 -6.84 -15.07
N ILE A 177 4.83 -7.44 -15.68
CA ILE A 177 5.03 -8.29 -16.86
C ILE A 177 5.55 -7.47 -18.05
N ILE A 178 5.00 -6.27 -18.29
CA ILE A 178 5.48 -5.35 -19.33
C ILE A 178 6.95 -4.97 -19.08
N HIS A 179 7.30 -4.64 -17.83
CA HIS A 179 8.69 -4.30 -17.49
C HIS A 179 9.65 -5.46 -17.77
N ASN A 180 9.31 -6.67 -17.35
CA ASN A 180 10.19 -7.84 -17.43
C ASN A 180 10.27 -8.47 -18.82
N LYS A 181 9.26 -8.29 -19.67
CA LYS A 181 9.12 -9.00 -20.95
C LYS A 181 9.00 -8.07 -22.17
N GLY A 182 8.72 -6.79 -21.97
CA GLY A 182 8.31 -5.89 -23.03
C GLY A 182 6.82 -5.97 -23.34
N VAL A 183 6.33 -5.01 -24.14
CA VAL A 183 4.89 -4.86 -24.43
C VAL A 183 4.35 -5.98 -25.31
N GLU A 184 5.14 -6.46 -26.27
CA GLU A 184 4.74 -7.49 -27.21
C GLU A 184 4.53 -8.84 -26.52
N ASP A 185 5.53 -9.34 -25.79
CA ASP A 185 5.43 -10.60 -25.04
C ASP A 185 4.34 -10.50 -23.94
N ALA A 186 4.23 -9.35 -23.29
CA ALA A 186 3.15 -9.11 -22.32
C ALA A 186 1.76 -9.20 -22.98
N ALA A 187 1.63 -8.72 -24.23
CA ALA A 187 0.39 -8.83 -24.98
C ALA A 187 0.02 -10.30 -25.27
N GLU A 188 0.98 -11.11 -25.68
CA GLU A 188 0.75 -12.55 -25.91
C GLU A 188 0.33 -13.27 -24.62
N ILE A 189 0.99 -12.96 -23.50
CA ILE A 189 0.65 -13.53 -22.19
C ILE A 189 -0.80 -13.16 -21.80
N ILE A 190 -1.16 -11.88 -21.88
CA ILE A 190 -2.49 -11.40 -21.46
C ILE A 190 -3.58 -11.93 -22.42
N ASP A 191 -3.33 -11.98 -23.72
CA ASP A 191 -4.25 -12.57 -24.69
C ASP A 191 -4.52 -14.05 -24.38
N GLY A 192 -3.43 -14.82 -24.14
CA GLY A 192 -3.55 -16.21 -23.74
C GLY A 192 -4.32 -16.39 -22.41
N TRP A 193 -4.12 -15.51 -21.42
CA TRP A 193 -4.94 -15.55 -20.20
C TRP A 193 -6.42 -15.33 -20.49
N VAL A 194 -6.76 -14.35 -21.32
CA VAL A 194 -8.16 -14.04 -21.69
C VAL A 194 -8.79 -15.24 -22.42
N ASN A 195 -8.07 -15.89 -23.32
CA ASN A 195 -8.53 -17.07 -24.04
C ASN A 195 -8.73 -18.30 -23.13
N ASN A 196 -7.94 -18.40 -22.04
CA ASN A 196 -7.98 -19.51 -21.10
C ASN A 196 -8.99 -19.32 -19.94
N LEU A 197 -9.69 -18.18 -19.88
CA LEU A 197 -10.65 -17.92 -18.82
C LEU A 197 -11.77 -18.96 -18.80
N ALA A 198 -12.02 -19.52 -17.62
CA ALA A 198 -13.16 -20.39 -17.34
C ALA A 198 -14.48 -19.61 -17.19
N ALA A 199 -14.37 -18.38 -16.71
CA ALA A 199 -15.49 -17.49 -16.44
C ALA A 199 -15.09 -16.02 -16.56
N VAL A 200 -16.09 -15.12 -16.51
CA VAL A 200 -15.85 -13.66 -16.43
C VAL A 200 -14.98 -13.35 -15.20
N PRO A 201 -13.97 -12.47 -15.33
CA PRO A 201 -13.10 -12.12 -14.24
C PRO A 201 -13.82 -11.67 -12.96
N ASN A 202 -13.35 -12.14 -11.83
CA ASN A 202 -13.99 -11.99 -10.53
C ASN A 202 -13.72 -10.61 -9.91
N ALA A 203 -14.65 -10.11 -9.10
CA ALA A 203 -14.49 -8.83 -8.40
C ALA A 203 -13.49 -8.89 -7.22
N LYS A 204 -13.24 -10.08 -6.65
CA LYS A 204 -12.40 -10.30 -5.47
C LYS A 204 -11.52 -11.54 -5.64
N ASP A 205 -10.32 -11.54 -5.05
CA ASP A 205 -9.44 -12.72 -5.03
C ASP A 205 -10.06 -13.89 -4.24
N SER A 206 -10.86 -13.62 -3.20
CA SER A 206 -11.64 -14.66 -2.51
C SER A 206 -12.59 -15.39 -3.46
N HIS A 207 -13.28 -14.66 -4.36
CA HIS A 207 -14.17 -15.30 -5.34
C HIS A 207 -13.39 -16.11 -6.40
N VAL A 208 -12.13 -15.77 -6.69
CA VAL A 208 -11.25 -16.61 -7.53
C VAL A 208 -11.01 -17.95 -6.82
N MET A 209 -10.66 -17.93 -5.54
CA MET A 209 -10.44 -19.15 -4.76
C MET A 209 -11.73 -19.95 -4.56
N ASP A 210 -12.87 -19.30 -4.30
CA ASP A 210 -14.18 -19.94 -4.21
C ASP A 210 -14.54 -20.67 -5.52
N ALA A 211 -14.25 -20.06 -6.69
CA ALA A 211 -14.47 -20.66 -8.00
C ALA A 211 -13.57 -21.91 -8.22
N ILE A 212 -12.32 -21.89 -7.76
CA ILE A 212 -11.43 -23.06 -7.81
C ILE A 212 -11.97 -24.17 -6.89
N LEU A 213 -12.36 -23.85 -5.66
CA LEU A 213 -12.95 -24.82 -4.71
C LEU A 213 -14.24 -25.44 -5.28
N ALA A 214 -15.05 -24.67 -5.99
CA ALA A 214 -16.25 -25.15 -6.66
C ALA A 214 -16.00 -25.94 -7.96
N GLY A 215 -14.74 -26.09 -8.40
CA GLY A 215 -14.40 -26.81 -9.63
C GLY A 215 -14.72 -26.05 -10.93
N GLN A 216 -14.98 -24.74 -10.85
CA GLN A 216 -15.24 -23.92 -12.01
C GLN A 216 -13.96 -23.65 -12.81
N CYS A 217 -12.83 -23.57 -12.15
CA CYS A 217 -11.49 -23.45 -12.70
C CYS A 217 -10.49 -24.22 -11.84
N ASP A 218 -9.26 -24.41 -12.33
CA ASP A 218 -8.25 -25.22 -11.65
C ASP A 218 -7.14 -24.34 -11.06
N VAL A 219 -6.89 -23.18 -11.67
CA VAL A 219 -5.82 -22.24 -11.30
C VAL A 219 -6.34 -20.79 -11.32
N GLY A 220 -5.66 -19.92 -10.58
CA GLY A 220 -5.94 -18.48 -10.57
C GLY A 220 -4.78 -17.65 -10.06
N LEU A 221 -4.93 -16.32 -10.08
CA LEU A 221 -3.97 -15.37 -9.55
C LEU A 221 -4.58 -14.59 -8.39
N VAL A 222 -3.95 -14.65 -7.22
CA VAL A 222 -4.43 -14.00 -6.00
C VAL A 222 -3.30 -13.32 -5.23
N ASN A 223 -3.62 -12.34 -4.42
CA ASN A 223 -2.69 -11.84 -3.41
C ASN A 223 -2.63 -12.82 -2.24
N THR A 224 -1.43 -13.08 -1.75
CA THR A 224 -1.13 -14.09 -0.71
C THR A 224 -1.96 -13.95 0.55
N TYR A 225 -2.22 -12.74 1.02
CA TYR A 225 -2.99 -12.53 2.24
C TYR A 225 -4.47 -12.98 2.15
N TYR A 226 -5.06 -13.03 0.94
CA TYR A 226 -6.40 -13.63 0.79
C TYR A 226 -6.36 -15.15 0.98
N PHE A 227 -5.31 -15.78 0.47
CA PHE A 227 -5.07 -17.20 0.71
C PHE A 227 -4.84 -17.47 2.20
N GLY A 228 -4.00 -16.66 2.87
CA GLY A 228 -3.77 -16.77 4.31
C GLY A 228 -5.05 -16.74 5.13
N ARG A 229 -5.93 -15.78 4.84
CA ARG A 229 -7.24 -15.66 5.50
C ARG A 229 -8.18 -16.84 5.21
N LEU A 230 -8.05 -17.45 4.04
CA LEU A 230 -8.82 -18.63 3.70
C LEU A 230 -8.33 -19.84 4.48
N ILE A 231 -7.01 -20.09 4.50
CA ILE A 231 -6.40 -21.21 5.22
C ILE A 231 -6.58 -21.11 6.74
N GLU A 232 -6.52 -19.90 7.29
CA GLU A 232 -6.80 -19.68 8.72
C GLU A 232 -8.23 -20.13 9.10
N LYS A 233 -9.21 -19.97 8.20
CA LYS A 233 -10.61 -20.39 8.40
C LYS A 233 -10.89 -21.82 7.99
N ASN A 234 -10.18 -22.33 7.00
CA ASN A 234 -10.33 -23.66 6.44
C ASN A 234 -8.95 -24.25 6.11
N PRO A 235 -8.23 -24.79 7.11
CA PRO A 235 -6.89 -25.33 6.94
C PRO A 235 -6.81 -26.50 5.94
N GLU A 236 -7.90 -27.26 5.79
CA GLU A 236 -7.99 -28.41 4.91
C GLU A 236 -8.46 -28.07 3.48
N ALA A 237 -8.55 -26.79 3.13
CA ALA A 237 -8.92 -26.40 1.77
C ALA A 237 -7.93 -26.99 0.75
N PRO A 238 -8.39 -27.70 -0.31
CA PRO A 238 -7.53 -28.33 -1.31
C PRO A 238 -6.94 -27.28 -2.28
N LEU A 239 -6.29 -26.28 -1.73
CA LEU A 239 -5.62 -25.21 -2.44
C LEU A 239 -4.19 -25.03 -1.94
N LYS A 240 -3.29 -24.67 -2.86
CA LYS A 240 -1.93 -24.24 -2.52
C LYS A 240 -1.54 -23.01 -3.35
N LEU A 241 -0.55 -22.28 -2.86
CA LEU A 241 0.17 -21.26 -3.63
C LEU A 241 1.31 -21.93 -4.41
N PHE A 242 1.56 -21.42 -5.62
CA PHE A 242 2.74 -21.74 -6.39
C PHE A 242 3.51 -20.46 -6.72
N TRP A 243 4.79 -20.45 -6.47
CA TRP A 243 5.64 -19.30 -6.69
C TRP A 243 6.07 -19.22 -8.17
N ALA A 244 5.41 -18.34 -8.92
CA ALA A 244 5.70 -18.17 -10.33
C ALA A 244 7.10 -17.57 -10.58
N ASN A 245 7.66 -17.79 -11.77
CA ASN A 245 8.88 -17.14 -12.27
C ASN A 245 10.15 -17.36 -11.43
N GLN A 246 10.26 -18.43 -10.63
CA GLN A 246 11.40 -18.61 -9.73
C GLN A 246 12.75 -18.70 -10.45
N GLU A 247 12.78 -19.25 -11.68
CA GLU A 247 13.98 -19.34 -12.51
C GLU A 247 14.27 -18.06 -13.33
N THR A 248 13.39 -17.06 -13.25
CA THR A 248 13.51 -15.81 -14.02
C THR A 248 13.46 -14.57 -13.12
N SER A 249 12.51 -13.67 -13.29
CA SER A 249 12.39 -12.43 -12.53
C SER A 249 12.04 -12.62 -11.05
N GLY A 250 11.41 -13.73 -10.69
CA GLY A 250 10.77 -13.93 -9.40
C GLY A 250 9.29 -13.56 -9.41
N VAL A 251 8.65 -13.72 -8.26
CA VAL A 251 7.22 -13.44 -8.06
C VAL A 251 7.00 -11.93 -7.95
N HIS A 252 5.99 -11.42 -8.65
CA HIS A 252 5.54 -10.04 -8.48
C HIS A 252 5.11 -9.78 -7.02
N VAL A 253 5.74 -8.79 -6.42
CA VAL A 253 5.40 -8.27 -5.10
C VAL A 253 4.90 -6.83 -5.20
N ASN A 254 4.14 -6.40 -4.21
CA ASN A 254 3.70 -5.03 -4.06
C ASN A 254 3.59 -4.68 -2.58
N VAL A 255 3.52 -3.40 -2.24
CA VAL A 255 3.56 -2.93 -0.86
C VAL A 255 2.30 -2.18 -0.47
N SER A 256 1.95 -2.25 0.83
CA SER A 256 1.34 -1.11 1.48
C SER A 256 2.47 -0.22 1.96
N GLY A 257 2.33 1.07 1.82
CA GLY A 257 3.38 2.01 2.18
C GLY A 257 2.83 3.39 2.51
N ALA A 258 3.71 4.30 2.86
CA ALA A 258 3.36 5.67 3.22
C ALA A 258 4.42 6.68 2.78
N GLY A 259 4.00 7.93 2.63
CA GLY A 259 4.85 9.09 2.46
C GLY A 259 4.37 10.24 3.34
N ILE A 260 5.27 11.15 3.70
CA ILE A 260 4.95 12.34 4.47
C ILE A 260 4.47 13.42 3.50
N THR A 261 3.35 14.05 3.82
CA THR A 261 2.79 15.08 2.94
C THR A 261 3.70 16.31 2.90
N LYS A 262 3.74 16.97 1.76
CA LYS A 262 4.57 18.16 1.53
C LYS A 262 4.28 19.28 2.52
N ASN A 263 3.03 19.40 2.95
CA ASN A 263 2.54 20.44 3.84
C ASN A 263 2.22 19.91 5.24
N ALA A 264 2.86 18.81 5.66
CA ALA A 264 2.68 18.25 7.00
C ALA A 264 2.90 19.32 8.07
N SER A 265 1.98 19.41 9.03
CA SER A 265 2.10 20.32 10.17
C SER A 265 3.07 19.80 11.23
N ASN A 266 3.19 18.46 11.33
CA ASN A 266 4.11 17.76 12.21
C ASN A 266 4.98 16.73 11.42
N PRO A 267 5.89 17.19 10.54
CA PRO A 267 6.75 16.29 9.77
C PRO A 267 7.70 15.46 10.66
N SER A 268 8.09 15.97 11.83
CA SER A 268 8.95 15.24 12.78
C SER A 268 8.20 14.06 13.39
N GLY A 269 6.98 14.24 13.88
CA GLY A 269 6.14 13.16 14.42
C GLY A 269 5.78 12.14 13.35
N ALA A 270 5.46 12.60 12.13
CA ALA A 270 5.20 11.72 10.99
C ALA A 270 6.43 10.89 10.60
N THR A 271 7.65 11.46 10.66
CA THR A 271 8.90 10.71 10.45
C THR A 271 9.10 9.65 11.53
N GLN A 272 8.89 9.98 12.80
CA GLN A 272 8.97 9.02 13.89
C GLN A 272 7.96 7.87 13.73
N LEU A 273 6.73 8.19 13.31
CA LEU A 273 5.71 7.17 13.02
C LEU A 273 6.16 6.27 11.85
N LEU A 274 6.70 6.85 10.77
CA LEU A 274 7.14 6.10 9.60
C LEU A 274 8.33 5.16 9.93
N GLU A 275 9.30 5.64 10.71
CA GLU A 275 10.41 4.84 11.21
C GLU A 275 9.94 3.71 12.14
N TRP A 276 9.04 4.04 13.08
CA TRP A 276 8.47 3.03 13.97
C TRP A 276 7.69 1.94 13.19
N LEU A 277 6.91 2.34 12.17
CA LEU A 277 6.21 1.38 11.30
C LEU A 277 7.16 0.45 10.53
N SER A 278 8.42 0.82 10.34
CA SER A 278 9.48 -0.03 9.76
C SER A 278 10.22 -0.91 10.78
N SER A 279 9.96 -0.71 12.08
CA SER A 279 10.61 -1.44 13.16
C SER A 279 10.17 -2.91 13.25
N ALA A 280 10.96 -3.74 13.93
CA ALA A 280 10.64 -5.14 14.15
C ALA A 280 9.27 -5.34 14.80
N GLU A 281 8.93 -4.53 15.79
CA GLU A 281 7.67 -4.62 16.52
C GLU A 281 6.46 -4.33 15.61
N ALA A 282 6.47 -3.21 14.90
CA ALA A 282 5.40 -2.86 13.99
C ALA A 282 5.26 -3.86 12.83
N GLN A 283 6.37 -4.35 12.30
CA GLN A 283 6.39 -5.32 11.21
C GLN A 283 5.79 -6.68 11.63
N ALA A 284 6.03 -7.13 12.87
CA ALA A 284 5.39 -8.32 13.43
C ALA A 284 3.86 -8.14 13.55
N ILE A 285 3.39 -6.96 13.98
CA ILE A 285 1.97 -6.62 14.04
C ILE A 285 1.34 -6.64 12.62
N TYR A 286 1.99 -6.04 11.62
CA TYR A 286 1.53 -6.08 10.23
C TYR A 286 1.34 -7.50 9.72
N GLY A 287 2.33 -8.36 9.95
CA GLY A 287 2.32 -9.75 9.52
C GLY A 287 1.14 -10.52 10.11
N SER A 288 0.93 -10.41 11.42
CA SER A 288 -0.13 -11.14 12.12
C SER A 288 -1.54 -10.66 11.76
N LEU A 289 -1.76 -9.34 11.66
CA LEU A 289 -3.08 -8.76 11.40
C LEU A 289 -3.63 -9.08 10.01
N ASN A 290 -2.80 -9.16 8.99
CA ASN A 290 -3.25 -9.27 7.60
C ASN A 290 -2.62 -10.42 6.81
N LYS A 291 -1.75 -11.23 7.42
CA LYS A 291 -1.00 -12.31 6.73
C LYS A 291 -0.18 -11.75 5.55
N GLU A 292 0.46 -10.61 5.79
CA GLU A 292 1.40 -9.97 4.86
C GLU A 292 2.85 -10.28 5.29
N TYR A 293 3.78 -10.23 4.34
CA TYR A 293 5.20 -10.30 4.65
C TYR A 293 5.67 -8.97 5.21
N PRO A 294 6.62 -8.97 6.17
CA PRO A 294 7.28 -7.74 6.57
C PRO A 294 8.04 -7.14 5.37
N ALA A 295 8.05 -5.79 5.28
CA ALA A 295 8.93 -5.10 4.34
C ALA A 295 10.38 -5.08 4.83
N ASN A 296 10.58 -5.12 6.14
CA ASN A 296 11.89 -5.33 6.77
C ASN A 296 12.27 -6.80 6.67
N GLN A 297 13.22 -7.12 5.80
CA GLN A 297 13.64 -8.51 5.53
C GLN A 297 14.38 -9.20 6.69
N ASN A 298 14.73 -8.46 7.74
CA ASN A 298 15.36 -9.02 8.94
C ASN A 298 14.34 -9.55 9.96
N ILE A 299 13.03 -9.46 9.65
CA ILE A 299 11.92 -9.84 10.52
C ILE A 299 11.22 -11.07 9.94
N ASP A 300 11.03 -12.07 10.80
CA ASP A 300 10.32 -13.28 10.42
C ASP A 300 8.83 -12.98 10.15
N SER A 301 8.28 -13.68 9.18
CA SER A 301 6.86 -13.63 8.89
C SER A 301 6.04 -14.37 9.94
N ASP A 302 4.75 -14.06 10.05
CA ASP A 302 3.75 -14.87 10.78
C ASP A 302 3.83 -16.36 10.39
N ASP A 303 3.53 -17.27 11.33
CA ASP A 303 3.66 -18.72 11.12
C ASP A 303 2.89 -19.23 9.89
N ILE A 304 1.68 -18.71 9.63
CA ILE A 304 0.90 -19.06 8.44
C ILE A 304 1.64 -18.61 7.17
N VAL A 305 2.17 -17.40 7.17
CA VAL A 305 2.91 -16.85 6.02
C VAL A 305 4.21 -17.62 5.80
N SER A 306 4.94 -17.94 6.87
CA SER A 306 6.18 -18.72 6.84
C SER A 306 5.95 -20.14 6.33
N SER A 307 4.78 -20.75 6.60
CA SER A 307 4.44 -22.09 6.14
C SER A 307 4.33 -22.24 4.62
N TRP A 308 4.22 -21.14 3.88
CA TRP A 308 4.19 -21.16 2.40
C TRP A 308 5.58 -21.29 1.78
N GLY A 309 6.63 -21.29 2.58
CA GLY A 309 8.02 -21.40 2.15
C GLY A 309 8.60 -20.11 1.59
N ASN A 310 9.90 -20.17 1.28
CA ASN A 310 10.63 -19.05 0.71
C ASN A 310 10.42 -18.96 -0.81
N PHE A 311 10.50 -17.74 -1.34
CA PHE A 311 10.42 -17.50 -2.77
C PHE A 311 11.33 -16.32 -3.18
N LYS A 312 11.75 -16.35 -4.43
CA LYS A 312 12.44 -15.22 -5.05
C LYS A 312 11.41 -14.14 -5.41
N GLN A 313 11.59 -12.97 -4.83
CA GLN A 313 10.79 -11.79 -5.16
C GLN A 313 11.33 -11.12 -6.44
N ASP A 314 10.43 -10.57 -7.25
CA ASP A 314 10.81 -9.63 -8.30
C ASP A 314 11.32 -8.35 -7.64
N GLN A 315 12.58 -8.01 -7.91
CA GLN A 315 13.27 -6.85 -7.35
C GLN A 315 13.14 -5.59 -8.24
N MET A 316 12.21 -5.59 -9.18
CA MET A 316 11.82 -4.37 -9.90
C MET A 316 11.48 -3.27 -8.89
N ASN A 317 12.06 -2.07 -9.04
CA ASN A 317 11.63 -0.95 -8.20
C ASN A 317 10.14 -0.67 -8.40
N LEU A 318 9.39 -0.62 -7.31
CA LEU A 318 7.93 -0.57 -7.38
C LEU A 318 7.37 0.74 -7.95
N SER A 319 8.16 1.81 -8.06
CA SER A 319 7.77 3.03 -8.80
C SER A 319 7.48 2.72 -10.27
N ILE A 320 8.18 1.75 -10.87
CA ILE A 320 7.97 1.31 -12.25
C ILE A 320 6.56 0.75 -12.46
N ALA A 321 5.99 0.08 -11.45
CA ALA A 321 4.61 -0.40 -11.53
C ALA A 321 3.61 0.75 -11.66
N GLY A 322 3.89 1.90 -11.05
CA GLY A 322 3.14 3.14 -11.23
C GLY A 322 3.33 3.75 -12.61
N GLU A 323 4.57 3.87 -13.07
CA GLU A 323 4.92 4.44 -14.37
C GLU A 323 4.25 3.69 -15.52
N LEU A 324 4.26 2.36 -15.48
CA LEU A 324 3.68 1.50 -16.51
C LEU A 324 2.18 1.19 -16.31
N GLN A 325 1.53 1.74 -15.27
CA GLN A 325 0.14 1.43 -14.97
C GLN A 325 -0.82 1.82 -16.11
N ALA A 326 -0.59 2.99 -16.72
CA ALA A 326 -1.42 3.46 -17.84
C ALA A 326 -1.29 2.52 -19.06
N ASP A 327 -0.10 2.05 -19.34
CA ASP A 327 0.15 1.13 -20.48
C ASP A 327 -0.42 -0.26 -20.18
N ALA A 328 -0.34 -0.74 -18.94
CA ALA A 328 -1.00 -1.97 -18.51
C ALA A 328 -2.53 -1.89 -18.70
N VAL A 329 -3.15 -0.76 -18.35
CA VAL A 329 -4.59 -0.54 -18.55
C VAL A 329 -4.95 -0.56 -20.03
N LYS A 330 -4.22 0.17 -20.89
CA LYS A 330 -4.44 0.20 -22.36
C LYS A 330 -4.30 -1.19 -22.95
N LEU A 331 -3.25 -1.94 -22.54
CA LEU A 331 -3.00 -3.29 -22.99
C LEU A 331 -4.16 -4.23 -22.68
N MET A 332 -4.58 -4.27 -21.41
CA MET A 332 -5.70 -5.10 -20.97
C MET A 332 -7.01 -4.74 -21.67
N GLN A 333 -7.29 -3.44 -21.87
CA GLN A 333 -8.49 -2.99 -22.61
C GLN A 333 -8.47 -3.44 -24.06
N ARG A 334 -7.32 -3.28 -24.75
CA ARG A 334 -7.13 -3.71 -26.14
C ARG A 334 -7.39 -5.20 -26.34
N LEU A 335 -6.98 -6.02 -25.36
CA LEU A 335 -7.11 -7.49 -25.39
C LEU A 335 -8.42 -8.01 -24.78
N GLY A 336 -9.34 -7.13 -24.39
CA GLY A 336 -10.65 -7.51 -23.83
C GLY A 336 -10.60 -8.11 -22.44
N TYR A 337 -9.53 -7.93 -21.69
CA TYR A 337 -9.46 -8.34 -20.28
C TYR A 337 -10.35 -7.41 -19.45
N LYS A 338 -11.46 -7.93 -18.91
CA LYS A 338 -12.52 -7.17 -18.21
C LYS A 338 -12.27 -7.01 -16.71
#